data_8fff99159d42a5ccd49852dc0cbeeea8
#
_entry.id   8fff99159d42a5ccd49852dc0cbeeea8
#
_cell.length_a   1.000
_cell.length_b   1.000
_cell.length_c   1.000
_cell.angle_alpha   90.00
_cell.angle_beta   90.00
_cell.angle_gamma   90.00
#
_symmetry.space_group_name_H-M   'P 1'
#
loop_
_entity.id
_entity.type
_entity.pdbx_description
1 polymer ?
#
loop_
_entity_poly.entity_id
_entity_poly.type
_entity_poly.pdbx_seq_one_letter_code
_entity_poly.pdbx_strand_id
1 'polypeptide(L)'
;MRNDVTLLLLPMLCAFQVAASTQHQSLRFSKHVHEQCGIAVIDNAGELNFGQRYEGQALRFKLTSNRKGGRILLKLVHFDLGSFESVADRSQVHFRVDGAFRHQGDVDFWQQGIELQADVLRDYPEVTVSARIDLQDYSAPAGEHYINMEWGIECY
;
A
#
# COMPACT_ATOMS: atom_id res chain seq x y z
N MET A 1 48.79 87.90 -45.67
CA MET A 1 48.96 86.47 -45.78
C MET A 1 48.41 85.88 -44.52
N ARG A 2 47.21 85.33 -44.58
CA ARG A 2 46.47 84.72 -43.42
C ARG A 2 46.33 83.23 -43.68
N ASN A 3 46.93 82.43 -42.88
CA ASN A 3 46.81 80.97 -42.90
C ASN A 3 45.67 80.58 -41.97
N ASP A 4 44.57 80.13 -42.51
CA ASP A 4 43.47 79.51 -41.75
C ASP A 4 43.77 78.04 -41.67
N VAL A 5 44.02 77.57 -40.39
CA VAL A 5 44.14 76.16 -40.02
C VAL A 5 42.76 75.66 -39.59
N THR A 6 42.10 74.94 -40.43
CA THR A 6 40.82 74.28 -40.13
C THR A 6 41.10 73.02 -39.31
N LEU A 7 40.78 73.04 -38.08
CA LEU A 7 40.86 71.90 -37.16
C LEU A 7 39.64 70.98 -37.32
N LEU A 8 39.81 69.85 -37.99
CA LEU A 8 38.76 68.82 -38.13
C LEU A 8 38.66 68.00 -36.78
N LEU A 9 37.61 68.29 -36.00
CA LEU A 9 37.19 67.46 -34.85
C LEU A 9 36.45 66.25 -35.38
N LEU A 10 37.08 65.03 -35.26
CA LEU A 10 36.42 63.76 -35.47
C LEU A 10 35.69 63.39 -34.16
N PRO A 11 34.35 63.12 -34.20
CA PRO A 11 33.67 62.58 -33.04
C PRO A 11 33.98 61.09 -32.93
N MET A 12 34.68 60.67 -31.86
CA MET A 12 34.92 59.29 -31.49
C MET A 12 33.64 58.68 -30.92
N LEU A 13 32.86 57.98 -31.74
CA LEU A 13 31.70 57.20 -31.26
C LEU A 13 32.20 55.98 -30.47
N CYS A 14 32.21 56.06 -29.15
CA CYS A 14 32.33 54.90 -28.30
C CYS A 14 31.08 54.06 -28.36
N ALA A 15 31.07 53.00 -29.12
CA ALA A 15 30.05 51.98 -29.11
C ALA A 15 30.14 51.19 -27.80
N PHE A 16 29.27 51.48 -26.81
CA PHE A 16 29.09 50.63 -25.63
C PHE A 16 28.42 49.32 -26.08
N GLN A 17 29.16 48.27 -26.18
CA GLN A 17 28.61 46.92 -26.31
C GLN A 17 28.04 46.51 -24.96
N VAL A 18 26.72 46.55 -24.83
CA VAL A 18 26.00 45.96 -23.69
C VAL A 18 26.01 44.44 -23.90
N ALA A 19 26.94 43.78 -23.24
CA ALA A 19 26.93 42.33 -23.17
C ALA A 19 25.72 41.88 -22.34
N ALA A 20 24.72 41.29 -22.99
CA ALA A 20 23.60 40.66 -22.31
C ALA A 20 24.12 39.40 -21.60
N SER A 21 24.31 39.48 -20.28
CA SER A 21 24.65 38.33 -19.44
C SER A 21 23.36 37.56 -19.12
N THR A 22 23.24 36.34 -19.66
CA THR A 22 22.14 35.45 -19.32
C THR A 22 22.46 34.78 -17.96
N GLN A 23 21.75 35.19 -16.94
CA GLN A 23 21.87 34.53 -15.60
C GLN A 23 20.86 33.41 -15.49
N HIS A 24 21.33 32.19 -15.29
CA HIS A 24 20.52 31.03 -14.97
C HIS A 24 20.56 30.80 -13.47
N GLN A 25 19.37 30.80 -12.84
CA GLN A 25 19.22 30.43 -11.43
C GLN A 25 18.50 29.08 -11.35
N SER A 26 19.08 28.15 -10.60
CA SER A 26 18.46 26.87 -10.29
C SER A 26 17.50 27.05 -9.12
N LEU A 27 16.20 26.77 -9.32
CA LEU A 27 15.17 26.78 -8.31
C LEU A 27 14.81 25.33 -7.97
N ARG A 28 14.72 25.01 -6.65
CA ARG A 28 14.39 23.68 -6.16
C ARG A 28 13.23 23.75 -5.19
N PHE A 29 12.18 22.97 -5.49
CA PHE A 29 11.13 22.65 -4.53
C PHE A 29 11.46 21.32 -3.88
N SER A 30 11.30 21.22 -2.57
CA SER A 30 11.47 19.98 -1.83
C SER A 30 10.34 19.77 -0.84
N LYS A 31 9.90 18.50 -0.70
CA LYS A 31 8.93 18.08 0.31
C LYS A 31 9.44 16.79 0.94
N HIS A 32 9.44 16.73 2.25
CA HIS A 32 9.71 15.49 2.97
C HIS A 32 8.41 14.70 3.10
N VAL A 33 8.43 13.42 2.69
CA VAL A 33 7.32 12.49 2.84
C VAL A 33 7.74 11.44 3.86
N HIS A 34 7.00 11.35 4.97
CA HIS A 34 7.24 10.32 5.98
C HIS A 34 6.89 8.94 5.47
N GLU A 35 7.60 7.93 5.97
CA GLU A 35 7.28 6.53 5.69
C GLU A 35 5.91 6.19 6.28
N GLN A 36 5.09 5.49 5.48
CA GLN A 36 3.75 5.05 5.85
C GLN A 36 3.65 3.55 5.65
N CYS A 37 3.09 2.87 6.64
CA CYS A 37 2.79 1.45 6.62
C CYS A 37 1.50 1.23 7.42
N GLY A 38 0.50 0.61 6.83
CA GLY A 38 -0.77 0.44 7.55
C GLY A 38 -1.80 -0.43 6.82
N ILE A 39 -2.80 -0.84 7.60
CA ILE A 39 -4.03 -1.47 7.14
C ILE A 39 -5.17 -0.48 7.35
N ALA A 40 -6.00 -0.29 6.32
CA ALA A 40 -7.26 0.45 6.42
C ALA A 40 -8.41 -0.51 6.13
N VAL A 41 -9.27 -0.75 7.10
CA VAL A 41 -10.43 -1.63 6.95
C VAL A 41 -11.49 -0.96 6.08
N ILE A 42 -12.01 -1.69 5.08
CA ILE A 42 -13.11 -1.27 4.21
C ILE A 42 -14.40 -1.94 4.70
N ASP A 43 -14.39 -3.27 4.81
CA ASP A 43 -15.48 -4.07 5.38
C ASP A 43 -14.93 -4.92 6.51
N ASN A 44 -15.50 -4.79 7.68
CA ASN A 44 -15.07 -5.48 8.91
C ASN A 44 -15.93 -6.70 9.27
N ALA A 45 -16.94 -7.01 8.48
CA ALA A 45 -17.79 -8.19 8.64
C ALA A 45 -17.89 -8.94 7.32
N GLY A 46 -17.86 -10.26 7.41
CA GLY A 46 -17.98 -11.17 6.28
C GLY A 46 -18.77 -12.41 6.69
N GLU A 47 -18.98 -13.30 5.74
CA GLU A 47 -19.69 -14.57 5.95
C GLU A 47 -18.69 -15.72 5.96
N LEU A 48 -18.81 -16.59 6.97
CA LEU A 48 -18.07 -17.82 7.08
C LEU A 48 -18.83 -18.95 6.37
N ASN A 49 -18.16 -19.67 5.47
CA ASN A 49 -18.74 -20.83 4.81
C ASN A 49 -18.39 -22.13 5.49
N PHE A 50 -19.34 -23.07 5.48
CA PHE A 50 -19.11 -24.45 5.84
C PHE A 50 -18.57 -25.24 4.64
N GLY A 51 -17.69 -26.23 4.93
CA GLY A 51 -17.13 -27.14 3.95
C GLY A 51 -15.93 -26.57 3.18
N GLN A 52 -15.77 -26.99 1.92
CA GLN A 52 -14.51 -26.79 1.16
C GLN A 52 -14.45 -25.52 0.30
N ARG A 53 -15.53 -24.74 0.24
CA ARG A 53 -15.67 -23.60 -0.67
C ARG A 53 -15.57 -22.27 0.06
N TYR A 54 -15.15 -21.23 -0.66
CA TYR A 54 -15.09 -19.83 -0.20
C TYR A 54 -16.16 -19.04 -0.93
N GLU A 55 -17.42 -19.18 -0.52
CA GLU A 55 -18.59 -18.59 -1.24
C GLU A 55 -19.25 -17.42 -0.49
N GLY A 56 -18.94 -17.21 0.79
CA GLY A 56 -19.51 -16.13 1.59
C GLY A 56 -18.99 -14.75 1.21
N GLN A 57 -19.60 -13.74 1.80
CA GLN A 57 -19.14 -12.35 1.69
C GLN A 57 -17.72 -12.22 2.28
N ALA A 58 -16.78 -11.74 1.48
CA ALA A 58 -15.42 -11.52 1.92
C ALA A 58 -15.29 -10.22 2.74
N LEU A 59 -14.40 -10.22 3.71
CA LEU A 59 -13.88 -9.00 4.33
C LEU A 59 -13.00 -8.25 3.33
N ARG A 60 -12.93 -6.92 3.45
CA ARG A 60 -12.03 -6.11 2.62
C ARG A 60 -11.21 -5.14 3.45
N PHE A 61 -9.95 -5.03 3.11
CA PHE A 61 -9.06 -4.01 3.65
C PHE A 61 -8.07 -3.53 2.61
N LYS A 62 -7.46 -2.40 2.88
CA LYS A 62 -6.44 -1.79 2.03
C LYS A 62 -5.10 -1.81 2.75
N LEU A 63 -4.09 -2.32 2.06
CA LEU A 63 -2.70 -2.27 2.50
C LEU A 63 -2.04 -1.00 1.95
N THR A 64 -1.27 -0.32 2.78
CA THR A 64 -0.58 0.90 2.39
C THR A 64 0.89 0.82 2.79
N SER A 65 1.79 1.04 1.81
CA SER A 65 3.19 1.29 2.06
C SER A 65 3.71 2.26 1.00
N ASN A 66 4.42 3.29 1.43
CA ASN A 66 5.10 4.21 0.51
C ASN A 66 6.62 3.96 0.42
N ARG A 67 7.10 2.87 1.04
CA ARG A 67 8.50 2.47 0.99
C ARG A 67 8.84 1.89 -0.38
N LYS A 68 9.78 2.50 -1.07
CA LYS A 68 10.25 2.00 -2.38
C LYS A 68 11.13 0.76 -2.18
N GLY A 69 10.79 -0.34 -2.88
CA GLY A 69 11.52 -1.61 -2.79
C GLY A 69 11.40 -2.30 -1.44
N GLY A 70 10.49 -1.85 -0.56
CA GLY A 70 10.24 -2.48 0.74
C GLY A 70 9.45 -3.77 0.62
N ARG A 71 9.47 -4.54 1.70
CA ARG A 71 8.66 -5.75 1.88
C ARG A 71 7.66 -5.55 3.00
N ILE A 72 6.54 -6.24 2.88
CA ILE A 72 5.46 -6.25 3.86
C ILE A 72 5.22 -7.69 4.25
N LEU A 73 5.23 -7.99 5.54
CA LEU A 73 4.74 -9.24 6.08
C LEU A 73 3.26 -9.05 6.46
N LEU A 74 2.35 -9.69 5.74
CA LEU A 74 0.92 -9.78 6.09
C LEU A 74 0.69 -11.04 6.92
N LYS A 75 0.11 -10.90 8.11
CA LYS A 75 -0.13 -12.05 9.00
C LYS A 75 -1.42 -11.92 9.80
N LEU A 76 -1.92 -13.06 10.23
CA LEU A 76 -2.98 -13.18 11.22
C LEU A 76 -2.36 -13.04 12.61
N VAL A 77 -2.64 -11.95 13.32
CA VAL A 77 -2.03 -11.63 14.63
C VAL A 77 -2.77 -12.33 15.76
N HIS A 78 -4.10 -12.32 15.68
CA HIS A 78 -4.96 -12.95 16.67
C HIS A 78 -6.07 -13.74 15.99
N PHE A 79 -6.43 -14.87 16.57
CA PHE A 79 -7.51 -15.73 16.11
C PHE A 79 -8.22 -16.39 17.29
N ASP A 80 -9.55 -16.32 17.27
CA ASP A 80 -10.44 -16.94 18.25
C ASP A 80 -11.57 -17.66 17.49
N LEU A 81 -11.79 -18.93 17.82
CA LEU A 81 -12.87 -19.76 17.26
C LEU A 81 -14.29 -19.25 17.63
N GLY A 82 -14.39 -18.38 18.62
CA GLY A 82 -15.66 -17.80 19.03
C GLY A 82 -16.70 -18.86 19.39
N SER A 83 -17.82 -18.85 18.69
CA SER A 83 -18.90 -19.81 18.94
C SER A 83 -18.61 -21.25 18.48
N PHE A 84 -17.51 -21.49 17.74
CA PHE A 84 -17.13 -22.82 17.28
C PHE A 84 -16.21 -23.59 18.24
N GLU A 85 -15.76 -22.99 19.34
CA GLU A 85 -14.77 -23.59 20.24
C GLU A 85 -15.14 -25.00 20.73
N SER A 86 -16.44 -25.31 20.83
CA SER A 86 -16.91 -26.62 21.27
C SER A 86 -17.07 -27.66 20.18
N VAL A 87 -17.04 -27.28 18.90
CA VAL A 87 -17.40 -28.15 17.76
C VAL A 87 -16.34 -28.21 16.66
N ALA A 88 -15.33 -27.37 16.71
CA ALA A 88 -14.27 -27.32 15.71
C ALA A 88 -12.91 -27.00 16.32
N ASP A 89 -11.86 -27.38 15.58
CA ASP A 89 -10.49 -27.03 15.87
C ASP A 89 -10.02 -25.91 14.95
N ARG A 90 -9.05 -25.12 15.41
CA ARG A 90 -8.45 -24.03 14.61
C ARG A 90 -7.85 -24.50 13.29
N SER A 91 -7.38 -25.75 13.19
CA SER A 91 -6.85 -26.35 11.97
C SER A 91 -7.91 -26.59 10.89
N GLN A 92 -9.19 -26.58 11.25
CA GLN A 92 -10.32 -26.70 10.34
C GLN A 92 -10.73 -25.34 9.72
N VAL A 93 -10.23 -24.22 10.25
CA VAL A 93 -10.52 -22.90 9.74
C VAL A 93 -9.46 -22.49 8.72
N HIS A 94 -9.92 -22.11 7.55
CA HIS A 94 -9.08 -21.73 6.43
C HIS A 94 -9.45 -20.35 5.91
N PHE A 95 -8.44 -19.59 5.54
CA PHE A 95 -8.60 -18.29 4.93
C PHE A 95 -8.01 -18.31 3.51
N ARG A 96 -8.69 -17.63 2.61
CA ARG A 96 -8.18 -17.28 1.30
C ARG A 96 -8.07 -15.77 1.20
N VAL A 97 -6.89 -15.31 0.86
CA VAL A 97 -6.58 -13.90 0.67
C VAL A 97 -6.32 -13.66 -0.81
N ASP A 98 -7.12 -12.80 -1.40
CA ASP A 98 -7.07 -12.42 -2.81
C ASP A 98 -6.80 -10.90 -2.93
N GLY A 99 -6.01 -10.52 -3.92
CA GLY A 99 -5.65 -9.15 -4.25
C GLY A 99 -4.71 -9.14 -5.44
N ALA A 100 -3.65 -8.37 -5.37
CA ALA A 100 -2.52 -8.47 -6.32
C ALA A 100 -1.81 -9.85 -6.28
N PHE A 101 -2.16 -10.65 -5.30
CA PHE A 101 -1.66 -12.00 -5.02
C PHE A 101 -2.83 -12.89 -4.59
N ARG A 102 -2.61 -14.20 -4.58
CA ARG A 102 -3.57 -15.16 -4.04
C ARG A 102 -2.85 -16.20 -3.21
N HIS A 103 -3.25 -16.30 -1.94
CA HIS A 103 -2.81 -17.34 -1.03
C HIS A 103 -3.98 -17.90 -0.24
N GLN A 104 -3.86 -19.17 0.15
CA GLN A 104 -4.83 -19.82 1.02
C GLN A 104 -4.10 -20.74 2.01
N GLY A 105 -4.63 -20.87 3.18
CA GLY A 105 -4.07 -21.72 4.22
C GLY A 105 -4.94 -21.71 5.48
N ASP A 106 -4.56 -22.53 6.44
CA ASP A 106 -5.17 -22.57 7.76
C ASP A 106 -4.70 -21.40 8.65
N VAL A 107 -5.15 -21.41 9.88
CA VAL A 107 -4.77 -20.40 10.89
C VAL A 107 -3.26 -20.34 11.09
N ASP A 108 -2.59 -21.50 11.18
CA ASP A 108 -1.16 -21.56 11.46
C ASP A 108 -0.31 -21.04 10.29
N PHE A 109 -0.73 -21.33 9.05
CA PHE A 109 -0.13 -20.72 7.85
C PHE A 109 -0.19 -19.20 7.89
N TRP A 110 -1.34 -18.63 8.22
CA TRP A 110 -1.54 -17.18 8.25
C TRP A 110 -0.90 -16.51 9.47
N GLN A 111 -0.69 -17.23 10.55
CA GLN A 111 0.09 -16.72 11.69
C GLN A 111 1.59 -16.61 11.39
N GLN A 112 2.13 -17.47 10.53
CA GLN A 112 3.48 -17.33 10.00
C GLN A 112 3.56 -16.12 9.05
N GLY A 113 2.48 -15.85 8.32
CA GLY A 113 2.37 -14.73 7.40
C GLY A 113 2.99 -14.97 6.04
N ILE A 114 2.75 -14.02 5.15
CA ILE A 114 3.30 -14.00 3.78
C ILE A 114 4.03 -12.70 3.51
N GLU A 115 5.15 -12.79 2.83
CA GLU A 115 5.89 -11.62 2.36
C GLU A 115 5.35 -11.12 1.02
N LEU A 116 5.09 -9.81 0.96
CA LEU A 116 4.61 -9.11 -0.22
C LEU A 116 5.58 -8.00 -0.60
N GLN A 117 5.68 -7.71 -1.89
CA GLN A 117 6.44 -6.55 -2.37
C GLN A 117 5.60 -5.28 -2.24
N ALA A 118 6.12 -4.25 -1.59
CA ALA A 118 5.42 -2.98 -1.38
C ALA A 118 5.04 -2.29 -2.71
N ASP A 119 5.86 -2.45 -3.75
CA ASP A 119 5.61 -1.85 -5.07
C ASP A 119 4.35 -2.43 -5.75
N VAL A 120 4.06 -3.72 -5.56
CA VAL A 120 2.85 -4.37 -6.09
C VAL A 120 1.60 -3.82 -5.42
N LEU A 121 1.66 -3.54 -4.12
CA LEU A 121 0.54 -3.01 -3.35
C LEU A 121 0.24 -1.53 -3.64
N ARG A 122 1.17 -0.80 -4.25
CA ARG A 122 0.93 0.58 -4.68
C ARG A 122 -0.13 0.66 -5.77
N ASP A 123 -0.10 -0.27 -6.72
CA ASP A 123 -1.03 -0.31 -7.85
C ASP A 123 -2.33 -1.05 -7.48
N TYR A 124 -2.23 -2.06 -6.62
CA TYR A 124 -3.35 -2.91 -6.20
C TYR A 124 -3.40 -3.06 -4.68
N PRO A 125 -3.81 -2.01 -3.96
CA PRO A 125 -3.74 -1.99 -2.50
C PRO A 125 -4.87 -2.79 -1.82
N GLU A 126 -5.97 -3.08 -2.53
CA GLU A 126 -7.12 -3.77 -1.94
C GLU A 126 -6.89 -5.27 -1.85
N VAL A 127 -7.29 -5.80 -0.71
CA VAL A 127 -7.19 -7.21 -0.36
C VAL A 127 -8.53 -7.68 0.18
N THR A 128 -8.98 -8.85 -0.29
CA THR A 128 -10.17 -9.52 0.19
C THR A 128 -9.77 -10.77 0.97
N VAL A 129 -10.47 -11.02 2.08
CA VAL A 129 -10.29 -12.22 2.91
C VAL A 129 -11.61 -12.98 2.97
N SER A 130 -11.61 -14.20 2.45
CA SER A 130 -12.72 -15.14 2.56
C SER A 130 -12.36 -16.21 3.58
N ALA A 131 -13.32 -16.64 4.38
CA ALA A 131 -13.15 -17.65 5.39
C ALA A 131 -14.06 -18.86 5.14
N ARG A 132 -13.56 -20.05 5.47
CA ARG A 132 -14.34 -21.28 5.51
C ARG A 132 -13.91 -22.15 6.70
N ILE A 133 -14.80 -23.02 7.10
CA ILE A 133 -14.53 -24.02 8.13
C ILE A 133 -14.85 -25.42 7.59
N ASP A 134 -13.93 -26.36 7.76
CA ASP A 134 -14.07 -27.77 7.38
C ASP A 134 -15.00 -28.51 8.36
N LEU A 135 -16.26 -28.05 8.38
CA LEU A 135 -17.33 -28.61 9.18
C LEU A 135 -18.58 -28.72 8.30
N GLN A 136 -19.34 -29.75 8.48
CA GLN A 136 -20.66 -29.83 7.84
C GLN A 136 -21.63 -28.91 8.59
N ASP A 137 -22.48 -28.21 7.87
CA ASP A 137 -23.45 -27.26 8.44
C ASP A 137 -24.37 -27.90 9.50
N TYR A 138 -24.79 -29.16 9.28
CA TYR A 138 -25.60 -29.92 10.25
C TYR A 138 -24.83 -30.33 11.51
N SER A 139 -23.52 -30.20 11.54
CA SER A 139 -22.68 -30.50 12.73
C SER A 139 -22.56 -29.31 13.66
N ALA A 140 -22.88 -28.11 13.20
CA ALA A 140 -22.94 -26.92 14.03
C ALA A 140 -24.31 -26.85 14.74
N PRO A 141 -24.39 -26.44 16.02
CA PRO A 141 -25.63 -26.14 16.68
C PRO A 141 -26.44 -25.08 15.92
N ALA A 142 -27.77 -25.14 15.96
CA ALA A 142 -28.57 -24.10 15.34
C ALA A 142 -28.35 -22.76 16.05
N GLY A 143 -28.13 -21.69 15.29
CA GLY A 143 -27.92 -20.34 15.81
C GLY A 143 -26.98 -19.51 14.96
N GLU A 144 -26.67 -18.33 15.45
CA GLU A 144 -25.66 -17.47 14.85
C GLU A 144 -24.26 -17.87 15.29
N HIS A 145 -23.36 -18.03 14.35
CA HIS A 145 -21.99 -18.43 14.59
C HIS A 145 -21.00 -17.39 14.09
N TYR A 146 -19.91 -17.21 14.84
CA TYR A 146 -18.87 -16.25 14.51
C TYR A 146 -17.47 -16.75 14.91
N ILE A 147 -16.47 -16.27 14.22
CA ILE A 147 -15.05 -16.31 14.58
C ILE A 147 -14.54 -14.87 14.69
N ASN A 148 -13.55 -14.66 15.54
CA ASN A 148 -12.88 -13.36 15.65
C ASN A 148 -11.45 -13.47 15.17
N MET A 149 -10.97 -12.43 14.46
CA MET A 149 -9.61 -12.40 13.92
C MET A 149 -9.07 -10.98 13.88
N GLU A 150 -7.75 -10.88 13.99
CA GLU A 150 -7.01 -9.63 13.81
C GLU A 150 -5.88 -9.85 12.80
N TRP A 151 -5.86 -9.03 11.76
CA TRP A 151 -4.81 -9.02 10.75
C TRP A 151 -3.84 -7.87 10.99
N GLY A 152 -2.56 -8.13 10.81
CA GLY A 152 -1.50 -7.14 10.96
C GLY A 152 -0.53 -7.14 9.80
N ILE A 153 0.21 -6.03 9.67
CA ILE A 153 1.33 -5.93 8.74
C ILE A 153 2.58 -5.41 9.45
N GLU A 154 3.71 -5.89 8.97
CA GLU A 154 5.04 -5.38 9.32
C GLU A 154 5.71 -4.94 8.02
N CYS A 155 6.28 -3.71 7.98
CA CYS A 155 6.98 -3.18 6.81
C CYS A 155 8.48 -3.07 7.10
N TYR A 156 9.33 -3.54 6.18
CA TYR A 156 10.80 -3.52 6.31
C TYR A 156 11.54 -3.47 4.95
#